data_9d23eccb69b0f3d5244a60f6f7537ad1
#
_entry.id   9d23eccb69b0f3d5244a60f6f7537ad1
#
_cell.length_a   1.000
_cell.length_b   1.000
_cell.length_c   1.000
_cell.angle_alpha   90.00
_cell.angle_beta   90.00
_cell.angle_gamma   90.00
#
_symmetry.space_group_name_H-M   'P 1'
#
loop_
_entity.id
_entity.type
_entity.pdbx_description
1 polymer ?
#
loop_
_entity_poly.entity_id
_entity_poly.type
_entity_poly.pdbx_seq_one_letter_code
_entity_poly.pdbx_strand_id
1 'polypeptide(L)'
;MNKQYRLKKTFEIEKLVKKRISVGNAYFVMYFNHSSTNSTRVAISVSKKLGNAVVRNKEKRILREIMRNNLSKITGLKILIVERKDALNISFDQKQKEIIRLLEKINKKRRK
;
A
#
# COMPACT_ATOMS: atom_id res chain seq x y z
N MET A 1 -0.52 6.45 -11.06
CA MET A 1 0.82 6.51 -10.45
C MET A 1 1.86 6.16 -11.48
N ASN A 2 2.97 6.89 -11.52
CA ASN A 2 4.04 6.66 -12.48
C ASN A 2 4.73 5.32 -12.27
N LYS A 3 5.21 4.72 -13.37
CA LYS A 3 5.88 3.42 -13.33
C LYS A 3 7.07 3.40 -12.37
N GLN A 4 7.79 4.51 -12.23
CA GLN A 4 8.98 4.58 -11.36
C GLN A 4 8.68 4.33 -9.88
N TYR A 5 7.42 4.47 -9.46
CA TYR A 5 7.02 4.24 -8.07
C TYR A 5 6.42 2.85 -7.83
N ARG A 6 6.36 2.01 -8.87
CA ARG A 6 5.79 0.67 -8.73
C ARG A 6 6.86 -0.37 -8.42
N LEU A 7 6.53 -1.28 -7.49
CA LEU A 7 7.33 -2.50 -7.32
C LEU A 7 6.95 -3.46 -8.44
N LYS A 8 7.90 -3.76 -9.32
CA LYS A 8 7.64 -4.57 -10.51
C LYS A 8 8.05 -6.03 -10.37
N LYS A 9 8.99 -6.30 -9.47
CA LYS A 9 9.59 -7.64 -9.37
C LYS A 9 8.97 -8.41 -8.23
N THR A 10 8.50 -9.60 -8.53
CA THR A 10 7.85 -10.48 -7.56
C THR A 10 8.73 -10.74 -6.34
N PHE A 11 10.05 -10.93 -6.54
CA PHE A 11 10.94 -11.21 -5.43
C PHE A 11 11.08 -10.03 -4.46
N GLU A 12 10.94 -8.79 -4.93
CA GLU A 12 10.96 -7.62 -4.04
C GLU A 12 9.72 -7.62 -3.14
N ILE A 13 8.57 -7.97 -3.69
CA ILE A 13 7.33 -8.08 -2.94
C ILE A 13 7.43 -9.21 -1.93
N GLU A 14 7.96 -10.35 -2.34
CA GLU A 14 8.17 -11.49 -1.45
C GLU A 14 9.09 -11.15 -0.28
N LYS A 15 10.16 -10.39 -0.53
CA LYS A 15 11.06 -9.92 0.52
C LYS A 15 10.34 -9.07 1.55
N LEU A 16 9.48 -8.16 1.11
CA LEU A 16 8.69 -7.32 2.01
C LEU A 16 7.81 -8.16 2.92
N VAL A 17 7.13 -9.14 2.35
CA VAL A 17 6.24 -10.02 3.10
C VAL A 17 7.02 -10.89 4.09
N LYS A 18 8.17 -11.44 3.67
CA LYS A 18 9.01 -12.28 4.52
C LYS A 18 9.54 -11.54 5.74
N LYS A 19 9.87 -10.28 5.62
CA LYS A 19 10.36 -9.48 6.75
C LYS A 19 9.28 -9.20 7.79
N ARG A 20 8.02 -9.36 7.41
CA ARG A 20 6.86 -9.19 8.29
C ARG A 20 6.78 -7.86 9.02
N ILE A 21 7.45 -6.84 8.52
CA ILE A 21 7.33 -5.50 9.06
C ILE A 21 6.10 -4.88 8.45
N SER A 22 5.05 -4.70 9.25
CA SER A 22 3.79 -4.22 8.72
C SER A 22 3.00 -3.40 9.73
N VAL A 23 2.05 -2.63 9.21
CA VAL A 23 0.99 -1.99 9.97
C VAL A 23 -0.33 -2.39 9.31
N GLY A 24 -1.40 -2.45 10.08
CA GLY A 24 -2.68 -2.86 9.51
C GLY A 24 -3.87 -2.44 10.34
N ASN A 25 -5.04 -2.54 9.72
CA ASN A 25 -6.33 -2.34 10.35
C ASN A 25 -7.34 -3.30 9.72
N ALA A 26 -8.64 -3.08 9.96
CA ALA A 26 -9.69 -3.94 9.40
C ALA A 26 -9.78 -3.88 7.87
N TYR A 27 -9.24 -2.83 7.25
CA TYR A 27 -9.43 -2.53 5.84
C TYR A 27 -8.19 -2.78 4.98
N PHE A 28 -7.00 -2.50 5.50
CA PHE A 28 -5.74 -2.59 4.75
C PHE A 28 -4.61 -3.09 5.62
N VAL A 29 -3.65 -3.75 4.98
CA VAL A 29 -2.36 -4.10 5.59
C VAL A 29 -1.28 -3.50 4.71
N MET A 30 -0.29 -2.86 5.32
CA MET A 30 0.86 -2.32 4.59
C MET A 30 2.14 -2.97 5.11
N TYR A 31 2.83 -3.71 4.23
CA TYR A 31 4.17 -4.19 4.47
C TYR A 31 5.14 -3.12 3.99
N PHE A 32 6.17 -2.82 4.75
CA PHE A 32 7.09 -1.75 4.37
C PHE A 32 8.52 -2.05 4.79
N ASN A 33 9.44 -1.41 4.07
CA ASN A 33 10.86 -1.47 4.38
C ASN A 33 11.55 -0.26 3.77
N HIS A 34 12.74 0.07 4.27
CA HIS A 34 13.55 1.13 3.68
C HIS A 34 14.09 0.67 2.33
N SER A 35 14.10 1.59 1.35
CA SER A 35 14.69 1.33 0.06
C SER A 35 16.21 1.51 0.16
N SER A 36 16.97 0.54 -0.37
CA SER A 36 18.44 0.62 -0.40
C SER A 36 18.95 1.78 -1.26
N THR A 37 18.16 2.21 -2.23
CA THR A 37 18.50 3.30 -3.13
C THR A 37 17.83 4.61 -2.77
N ASN A 38 17.14 4.66 -1.63
CA ASN A 38 16.33 5.80 -1.20
C ASN A 38 15.21 6.16 -2.16
N SER A 39 14.84 5.23 -3.04
CA SER A 39 13.72 5.39 -3.97
C SER A 39 12.40 4.98 -3.32
N THR A 40 11.32 5.70 -3.64
CA THR A 40 9.98 5.33 -3.19
C THR A 40 9.36 4.34 -4.18
N ARG A 41 8.87 3.20 -3.68
CA ARG A 41 8.21 2.18 -4.48
C ARG A 41 6.95 1.71 -3.80
N VAL A 42 5.89 1.54 -4.59
CA VAL A 42 4.59 1.09 -4.08
C VAL A 42 4.06 -0.05 -4.94
N ALA A 43 3.54 -1.09 -4.29
CA ALA A 43 2.80 -2.15 -4.94
C ALA A 43 1.43 -2.25 -4.28
N ILE A 44 0.43 -2.67 -5.04
CA ILE A 44 -0.95 -2.78 -4.57
C ILE A 44 -1.43 -4.19 -4.87
N SER A 45 -1.97 -4.86 -3.85
CA SER A 45 -2.51 -6.22 -3.97
C SER A 45 -4.00 -6.22 -3.65
N VAL A 46 -4.81 -6.64 -4.63
CA VAL A 46 -6.24 -6.87 -4.45
C VAL A 46 -6.52 -8.30 -4.86
N SER A 47 -6.80 -9.16 -3.89
CA SER A 47 -6.98 -10.59 -4.10
C SER A 47 -8.17 -10.91 -5.00
N LYS A 48 -8.07 -12.00 -5.77
CA LYS A 48 -9.19 -12.54 -6.55
C LYS A 48 -10.41 -12.85 -5.69
N LYS A 49 -10.21 -13.12 -4.42
CA LYS A 49 -11.30 -13.38 -3.46
C LYS A 49 -12.19 -12.17 -3.22
N LEU A 50 -11.71 -10.97 -3.51
CA LEU A 50 -12.46 -9.73 -3.27
C LEU A 50 -13.45 -9.40 -4.39
N GLY A 51 -13.33 -10.02 -5.56
CA GLY A 51 -14.24 -9.78 -6.66
C GLY A 51 -13.65 -10.13 -8.01
N ASN A 52 -14.43 -9.88 -9.06
CA ASN A 52 -13.99 -10.09 -10.43
C ASN A 52 -12.98 -9.02 -10.88
N ALA A 53 -12.50 -9.15 -12.12
CA ALA A 53 -11.49 -8.24 -12.67
C ALA A 53 -11.93 -6.77 -12.65
N VAL A 54 -13.21 -6.51 -12.91
CA VAL A 54 -13.75 -5.14 -12.91
C VAL A 54 -13.64 -4.51 -11.53
N VAL A 55 -14.08 -5.24 -10.51
CA VAL A 55 -14.01 -4.78 -9.10
C VAL A 55 -12.55 -4.56 -8.70
N ARG A 56 -11.69 -5.55 -8.97
CA ARG A 56 -10.28 -5.47 -8.58
C ARG A 56 -9.57 -4.30 -9.25
N ASN A 57 -9.81 -4.08 -10.54
CA ASN A 57 -9.17 -2.99 -11.27
C ASN A 57 -9.62 -1.62 -10.75
N LYS A 58 -10.90 -1.50 -10.40
CA LYS A 58 -11.44 -0.30 -9.79
C LYS A 58 -10.76 0.00 -8.45
N GLU A 59 -10.66 -1.02 -7.59
CA GLU A 59 -10.03 -0.86 -6.28
C GLU A 59 -8.55 -0.50 -6.41
N LYS A 60 -7.82 -1.14 -7.32
CA LYS A 60 -6.42 -0.80 -7.57
C LYS A 60 -6.26 0.65 -8.02
N ARG A 61 -7.17 1.13 -8.87
CA ARG A 61 -7.14 2.53 -9.34
C ARG A 61 -7.34 3.50 -8.19
N ILE A 62 -8.30 3.20 -7.31
CA ILE A 62 -8.57 4.01 -6.13
C ILE A 62 -7.32 4.09 -5.23
N LEU A 63 -6.71 2.95 -4.94
CA LEU A 63 -5.54 2.90 -4.08
C LEU A 63 -4.34 3.62 -4.70
N ARG A 64 -4.15 3.51 -6.02
CA ARG A 64 -3.10 4.25 -6.71
C ARG A 64 -3.29 5.75 -6.60
N GLU A 65 -4.53 6.21 -6.72
CA GLU A 65 -4.88 7.63 -6.59
C GLU A 65 -4.52 8.14 -5.19
N ILE A 66 -4.93 7.40 -4.17
CA ILE A 66 -4.66 7.77 -2.77
C ILE A 66 -3.15 7.81 -2.51
N MET A 67 -2.42 6.79 -2.96
CA MET A 67 -0.97 6.72 -2.73
C MET A 67 -0.23 7.81 -3.50
N ARG A 68 -0.65 8.11 -4.72
CA ARG A 68 -0.06 9.18 -5.50
C ARG A 68 -0.14 10.51 -4.76
N ASN A 69 -1.26 10.78 -4.11
CA ASN A 69 -1.47 12.02 -3.38
C ASN A 69 -0.68 12.08 -2.06
N ASN A 70 -0.08 10.97 -1.64
CA ASN A 70 0.61 10.87 -0.36
C ASN A 70 2.06 10.40 -0.48
N LEU A 71 2.64 10.43 -1.69
CA LEU A 71 4.02 9.98 -1.92
C LEU A 71 5.05 10.71 -1.06
N SER A 72 4.85 11.99 -0.79
CA SER A 72 5.77 12.77 0.02
C SER A 72 5.88 12.26 1.46
N LYS A 73 4.87 11.56 1.94
CA LYS A 73 4.85 11.01 3.30
C LYS A 73 5.64 9.71 3.43
N ILE A 74 6.00 9.09 2.31
CA ILE A 74 6.63 7.77 2.30
C ILE A 74 7.95 7.74 1.54
N THR A 75 8.63 8.87 1.45
CA THR A 75 9.89 8.99 0.74
C THR A 75 10.91 7.97 1.23
N GLY A 76 11.51 7.24 0.30
CA GLY A 76 12.54 6.26 0.61
C GLY A 76 12.03 4.93 1.13
N LEU A 77 10.73 4.66 1.01
CA LEU A 77 10.13 3.41 1.45
C LEU A 77 9.67 2.55 0.30
N LYS A 78 9.78 1.23 0.47
CA LYS A 78 9.09 0.23 -0.34
C LYS A 78 7.87 -0.20 0.43
N ILE A 79 6.68 -0.10 -0.18
CA ILE A 79 5.42 -0.43 0.48
C ILE A 79 4.59 -1.36 -0.40
N LEU A 80 4.05 -2.41 0.22
CA LEU A 80 3.02 -3.26 -0.39
C LEU A 80 1.72 -3.05 0.38
N ILE A 81 0.68 -2.57 -0.30
CA ILE A 81 -0.64 -2.41 0.29
C ILE A 81 -1.49 -3.61 -0.10
N VAL A 82 -2.05 -4.30 0.89
CA VAL A 82 -2.98 -5.40 0.69
C VAL A 82 -4.36 -4.95 1.13
N GLU A 83 -5.33 -4.99 0.22
CA GLU A 83 -6.71 -4.63 0.53
C GLU A 83 -7.43 -5.81 1.17
N ARG A 84 -8.19 -5.53 2.24
CA ARG A 84 -9.01 -6.53 2.92
C ARG A 84 -10.47 -6.36 2.49
N LYS A 85 -11.26 -7.44 2.68
CA LYS A 85 -12.65 -7.50 2.22
C LYS A 85 -13.50 -6.32 2.69
N ASP A 86 -13.34 -5.92 3.94
CA ASP A 86 -14.15 -4.86 4.52
C ASP A 86 -13.95 -3.51 3.84
N ALA A 87 -12.81 -3.31 3.18
CA ALA A 87 -12.54 -2.07 2.45
C ALA A 87 -13.46 -1.87 1.24
N LEU A 88 -14.06 -2.94 0.72
CA LEU A 88 -14.97 -2.83 -0.42
C LEU A 88 -16.25 -2.08 -0.07
N ASN A 89 -16.60 -2.02 1.21
CA ASN A 89 -17.87 -1.46 1.67
C ASN A 89 -17.77 -0.03 2.21
N ILE A 90 -16.59 0.58 2.15
CA ILE A 90 -16.39 1.94 2.63
C ILE A 90 -16.16 2.91 1.47
N SER A 91 -16.43 4.19 1.71
CA SER A 91 -16.29 5.23 0.70
C SER A 91 -14.83 5.52 0.37
N PHE A 92 -14.60 6.25 -0.73
CA PHE A 92 -13.27 6.73 -1.08
C PHE A 92 -12.65 7.55 0.05
N ASP A 93 -13.41 8.47 0.63
CA ASP A 93 -12.93 9.30 1.73
C ASP A 93 -12.51 8.47 2.94
N GLN A 94 -13.29 7.45 3.27
CA GLN A 94 -12.97 6.55 4.37
C GLN A 94 -11.70 5.75 4.07
N LYS A 95 -11.58 5.25 2.85
CA LYS A 95 -10.36 4.54 2.42
C LYS A 95 -9.13 5.43 2.57
N GLN A 96 -9.25 6.68 2.13
CA GLN A 96 -8.15 7.64 2.22
C GLN A 96 -7.75 7.90 3.66
N LYS A 97 -8.71 8.10 4.54
CA LYS A 97 -8.45 8.31 5.98
C LYS A 97 -7.74 7.12 6.60
N GLU A 98 -8.20 5.91 6.30
CA GLU A 98 -7.60 4.70 6.85
C GLU A 98 -6.16 4.49 6.35
N ILE A 99 -5.92 4.77 5.08
CA ILE A 99 -4.57 4.67 4.51
C ILE A 99 -3.65 5.70 5.13
N ILE A 100 -4.10 6.94 5.28
CA ILE A 100 -3.31 8.00 5.91
C ILE A 100 -2.93 7.63 7.35
N ARG A 101 -3.86 7.05 8.11
CA ARG A 101 -3.57 6.57 9.47
C ARG A 101 -2.46 5.54 9.48
N LEU A 102 -2.48 4.61 8.52
CA LEU A 102 -1.43 3.59 8.41
C LEU A 102 -0.08 4.21 8.04
N LEU A 103 -0.07 5.19 7.13
CA LEU A 103 1.15 5.90 6.76
C LEU A 103 1.74 6.65 7.96
N GLU A 104 0.90 7.23 8.80
CA GLU A 104 1.34 7.88 10.04
C GLU A 104 1.98 6.88 10.99
N LYS A 105 1.41 5.67 11.12
CA LYS A 105 2.00 4.61 11.94
C LYS A 105 3.36 4.18 11.41
N ILE A 106 3.50 4.08 10.09
CA ILE A 106 4.80 3.76 9.47
C ILE A 106 5.82 4.83 9.82
N ASN A 107 5.46 6.11 9.69
CA ASN A 107 6.36 7.22 9.96
C ASN A 107 6.79 7.26 11.43
N LYS A 108 5.92 6.90 12.36
CA LYS A 108 6.27 6.78 13.78
C LYS A 108 7.32 5.70 13.99
N LYS A 109 7.17 4.56 13.32
CA LYS A 109 8.15 3.46 13.42
C LYS A 109 9.50 3.83 12.81
N ARG A 110 9.51 4.66 11.77
CA ARG A 110 10.74 5.11 11.12
C ARG A 110 11.61 6.00 12.01
N ARG A 111 10.98 6.71 12.94
CA ARG A 111 11.66 7.66 13.83
C ARG A 111 12.41 7.01 14.98
N LYS A 112 12.27 5.70 15.13
CA LYS A 112 12.96 4.96 16.19
C LYS A 112 14.36 4.54 15.78
#